data_efbe2a64d0159a570c31c98e0f54b907
#
_entry.id   efbe2a64d0159a570c31c98e0f54b907
#
_cell.length_a   1.000
_cell.length_b   1.000
_cell.length_c   1.000
_cell.angle_alpha   90.00
_cell.angle_beta   90.00
_cell.angle_gamma   90.00
#
_symmetry.space_group_name_H-M   'P 1'
#
loop_
_entity.id
_entity.type
_entity.pdbx_description
1 polymer ?
#
loop_
_entity_poly.entity_id
_entity_poly.type
_entity_poly.pdbx_seq_one_letter_code
_entity_poly.pdbx_strand_id
1 'polypeptide(L)'
;MVIIEVLDSRGNPTVEVEVALSDGSLGRAIVPSGASTGVHEALELRDQDKDRYNGKGTLKAVENIEEIIAEKLIGIGPFDQVLIDNFMIDLDGTENKKNLGANAMLGVSMAVASAAAASLKMPLFQYLGGVNAKVLPTPMMNILNGGSHADNTVDIQEFMIMPVGADSVREAIRMGAEIFAALKKVLKDKNMITTVGDEGGFAPNLKTNEDAIKVILEATEKAGYKAGEDIKIAIDAASSEFYDNDKKVYSLEGEGKTMTSSEMVDYYAELCEKYPIISIEDGLAEDDWEGWKELTEKLGSKVQLVGDDLFVTNTKRLKQGIEKGIANSILIKVNQIGTLTETLDAIEMAKKAGYTAVISHRSGETEDTTIADLAVATNAGQIKTGSLSRTDRIAKYNQLIRIEELIGPAAEYLGGDAFYCIK
;
A
#
# COMPACT_ATOMS: atom_id res chain seq x y z
N MET A 1 -14.54 -23.43 8.66
CA MET A 1 -13.84 -22.56 7.69
C MET A 1 -13.66 -23.34 6.41
N VAL A 2 -13.66 -22.69 5.24
CA VAL A 2 -13.24 -23.25 3.96
C VAL A 2 -11.99 -22.49 3.55
N ILE A 3 -10.92 -23.18 3.22
CA ILE A 3 -9.64 -22.59 2.86
C ILE A 3 -9.22 -23.15 1.50
N ILE A 4 -8.85 -22.27 0.58
CA ILE A 4 -8.41 -22.67 -0.76
C ILE A 4 -7.19 -21.88 -1.20
N GLU A 5 -6.39 -22.50 -2.05
CA GLU A 5 -5.34 -21.84 -2.78
C GLU A 5 -5.94 -21.25 -4.06
N VAL A 6 -5.81 -19.93 -4.23
CA VAL A 6 -6.27 -19.16 -5.40
C VAL A 6 -5.10 -18.44 -6.05
N LEU A 7 -5.33 -17.72 -7.16
CA LEU A 7 -4.26 -16.98 -7.84
C LEU A 7 -4.34 -15.48 -7.57
N ASP A 8 -3.19 -14.86 -7.39
CA ASP A 8 -3.03 -13.42 -7.36
C ASP A 8 -2.99 -12.81 -8.79
N SER A 9 -2.91 -11.49 -8.90
CA SER A 9 -2.87 -10.73 -10.15
C SER A 9 -1.65 -11.04 -11.05
N ARG A 10 -0.63 -11.71 -10.51
CA ARG A 10 0.57 -12.17 -11.22
C ARG A 10 0.51 -13.64 -11.58
N GLY A 11 -0.60 -14.34 -11.25
CA GLY A 11 -0.76 -15.78 -11.45
C GLY A 11 0.04 -16.63 -10.46
N ASN A 12 0.50 -16.07 -9.34
CA ASN A 12 1.09 -16.83 -8.24
C ASN A 12 0.00 -17.28 -7.26
N PRO A 13 0.16 -18.45 -6.62
CA PRO A 13 -0.77 -18.91 -5.59
C PRO A 13 -0.80 -17.96 -4.39
N THR A 14 -1.98 -17.81 -3.82
CA THR A 14 -2.22 -17.19 -2.52
C THR A 14 -3.35 -17.88 -1.77
N VAL A 15 -3.66 -17.43 -0.56
CA VAL A 15 -4.64 -18.06 0.33
C VAL A 15 -5.95 -17.27 0.32
N GLU A 16 -7.05 -17.97 0.08
CA GLU A 16 -8.41 -17.51 0.35
C GLU A 16 -8.98 -18.25 1.56
N VAL A 17 -9.59 -17.52 2.48
CA VAL A 17 -10.25 -18.04 3.68
C VAL A 17 -11.71 -17.62 3.67
N GLU A 18 -12.62 -18.59 3.87
CA GLU A 18 -14.04 -18.33 4.14
C GLU A 18 -14.40 -18.83 5.53
N VAL A 19 -15.03 -17.96 6.31
CA VAL A 19 -15.53 -18.26 7.66
C VAL A 19 -17.04 -18.25 7.64
N ALA A 20 -17.64 -19.38 8.06
CA ALA A 20 -19.07 -19.51 8.28
C ALA A 20 -19.38 -19.47 9.77
N LEU A 21 -20.35 -18.63 10.17
CA LEU A 21 -20.83 -18.51 11.53
C LEU A 21 -22.10 -19.37 11.75
N SER A 22 -22.45 -19.62 13.01
CA SER A 22 -23.60 -20.44 13.38
C SER A 22 -24.96 -19.83 12.98
N ASP A 23 -25.01 -18.53 12.75
CA ASP A 23 -26.20 -17.82 12.26
C ASP A 23 -26.36 -17.85 10.73
N GLY A 24 -25.41 -18.51 10.01
CA GLY A 24 -25.37 -18.60 8.55
C GLY A 24 -24.63 -17.46 7.87
N SER A 25 -24.09 -16.49 8.61
CA SER A 25 -23.28 -15.42 8.04
C SER A 25 -21.94 -15.94 7.53
N LEU A 26 -21.50 -15.40 6.39
CA LEU A 26 -20.25 -15.76 5.72
C LEU A 26 -19.34 -14.54 5.63
N GLY A 27 -18.06 -14.74 5.85
CA GLY A 27 -17.02 -13.76 5.59
C GLY A 27 -15.87 -14.38 4.81
N ARG A 28 -15.37 -13.67 3.80
CA ARG A 28 -14.29 -14.14 2.94
C ARG A 28 -13.20 -13.09 2.85
N ALA A 29 -11.96 -13.55 2.75
CA ALA A 29 -10.81 -12.70 2.49
C ALA A 29 -9.76 -13.43 1.65
N ILE A 30 -9.06 -12.69 0.80
CA ILE A 30 -7.94 -13.19 0.00
C ILE A 30 -6.70 -12.38 0.33
N VAL A 31 -5.61 -13.07 0.60
CA VAL A 31 -4.37 -12.44 1.07
C VAL A 31 -3.54 -11.91 -0.10
N PRO A 32 -3.11 -10.62 -0.09
CA PRO A 32 -2.18 -10.08 -1.09
C PRO A 32 -0.75 -10.55 -0.85
N SER A 33 0.11 -10.44 -1.88
CA SER A 33 1.50 -10.91 -1.87
C SER A 33 2.46 -9.88 -2.46
N GLY A 34 3.62 -9.64 -1.83
CA GLY A 34 4.66 -8.75 -2.36
C GLY A 34 5.49 -9.37 -3.48
N ALA A 35 6.08 -8.53 -4.37
CA ALA A 35 7.15 -8.93 -5.29
C ALA A 35 8.52 -8.74 -4.62
N SER A 36 8.81 -7.54 -4.14
CA SER A 36 9.86 -7.23 -3.20
C SER A 36 9.32 -7.34 -1.77
N THR A 37 10.12 -7.79 -0.85
CA THR A 37 9.76 -7.89 0.57
C THR A 37 10.87 -7.27 1.41
N GLY A 38 10.54 -6.32 2.27
CA GLY A 38 11.46 -5.77 3.25
C GLY A 38 12.01 -6.87 4.17
N VAL A 39 13.27 -6.77 4.53
CA VAL A 39 13.97 -7.81 5.35
C VAL A 39 13.26 -8.05 6.70
N HIS A 40 12.52 -7.07 7.17
CA HIS A 40 11.85 -7.07 8.47
C HIS A 40 10.35 -7.43 8.41
N GLU A 41 9.82 -7.78 7.23
CA GLU A 41 8.42 -8.22 7.09
C GLU A 41 8.15 -9.56 7.80
N ALA A 42 6.90 -9.76 8.21
CA ALA A 42 6.44 -11.09 8.65
C ALA A 42 6.47 -12.09 7.48
N LEU A 43 6.77 -13.34 7.78
CA LEU A 43 7.04 -14.36 6.78
C LEU A 43 5.75 -14.79 6.06
N GLU A 44 5.71 -14.59 4.75
CA GLU A 44 4.75 -15.26 3.88
C GLU A 44 5.17 -16.72 3.67
N LEU A 45 4.38 -17.67 4.18
CA LEU A 45 4.72 -19.09 4.10
C LEU A 45 4.48 -19.62 2.69
N ARG A 46 5.54 -20.16 2.07
CA ARG A 46 5.56 -20.79 0.75
C ARG A 46 6.02 -22.24 0.84
N ASP A 47 5.49 -23.10 -0.04
CA ASP A 47 5.76 -24.54 -0.01
C ASP A 47 7.19 -24.90 -0.35
N GLN A 48 7.86 -24.08 -1.18
CA GLN A 48 9.21 -24.28 -1.71
C GLN A 48 9.38 -25.55 -2.55
N ASP A 49 8.27 -26.17 -2.97
CA ASP A 49 8.24 -27.28 -3.90
C ASP A 49 8.38 -26.77 -5.33
N LYS A 50 9.56 -26.97 -5.93
CA LYS A 50 9.88 -26.45 -7.27
C LYS A 50 9.05 -27.09 -8.38
N ASP A 51 8.48 -28.26 -8.17
CA ASP A 51 7.65 -28.95 -9.14
C ASP A 51 6.22 -28.38 -9.18
N ARG A 52 5.87 -27.53 -8.21
CA ARG A 52 4.56 -26.89 -8.09
C ARG A 52 4.71 -25.37 -7.96
N TYR A 53 4.17 -24.63 -8.95
CA TYR A 53 4.26 -23.14 -9.00
C TYR A 53 5.68 -22.60 -8.81
N ASN A 54 6.71 -23.33 -9.27
CA ASN A 54 8.12 -22.95 -9.10
C ASN A 54 8.54 -22.68 -7.64
N GLY A 55 7.95 -23.39 -6.68
CA GLY A 55 8.21 -23.21 -5.24
C GLY A 55 7.30 -22.21 -4.52
N LYS A 56 6.42 -21.53 -5.26
CA LYS A 56 5.55 -20.46 -4.71
C LYS A 56 4.20 -20.96 -4.20
N GLY A 57 3.94 -22.27 -4.16
CA GLY A 57 2.70 -22.84 -3.61
C GLY A 57 2.42 -22.39 -2.18
N THR A 58 1.15 -22.44 -1.75
CA THR A 58 0.70 -22.00 -0.42
C THR A 58 -0.05 -23.09 0.35
N LEU A 59 0.07 -24.35 -0.07
CA LEU A 59 -0.63 -25.47 0.59
C LEU A 59 -0.24 -25.65 2.06
N LYS A 60 1.01 -25.37 2.45
CA LYS A 60 1.42 -25.39 3.85
C LYS A 60 0.66 -24.36 4.69
N ALA A 61 0.42 -23.18 4.14
CA ALA A 61 -0.38 -22.16 4.81
C ALA A 61 -1.85 -22.60 4.91
N VAL A 62 -2.40 -23.20 3.87
CA VAL A 62 -3.75 -23.80 3.86
C VAL A 62 -3.86 -24.87 4.94
N GLU A 63 -2.93 -25.82 4.98
CA GLU A 63 -2.86 -26.90 5.98
C GLU A 63 -2.77 -26.36 7.41
N ASN A 64 -1.92 -25.35 7.65
CA ASN A 64 -1.81 -24.68 8.95
C ASN A 64 -3.13 -24.05 9.40
N ILE A 65 -3.92 -23.49 8.47
CA ILE A 65 -5.24 -22.97 8.81
C ILE A 65 -6.20 -24.10 9.13
N GLU A 66 -6.27 -25.14 8.28
CA GLU A 66 -7.21 -26.25 8.44
C GLU A 66 -6.96 -27.07 9.70
N GLU A 67 -5.71 -27.48 9.91
CA GLU A 67 -5.35 -28.44 10.97
C GLU A 67 -4.99 -27.79 12.30
N ILE A 68 -4.51 -26.54 12.30
CA ILE A 68 -4.02 -25.91 13.52
C ILE A 68 -4.93 -24.75 13.95
N ILE A 69 -5.14 -23.74 13.08
CA ILE A 69 -5.85 -22.51 13.47
C ILE A 69 -7.34 -22.77 13.62
N ALA A 70 -7.98 -23.41 12.61
CA ALA A 70 -9.42 -23.57 12.57
C ALA A 70 -9.93 -24.42 13.75
N GLU A 71 -9.24 -25.51 14.10
CA GLU A 71 -9.62 -26.36 15.23
C GLU A 71 -9.63 -25.60 16.56
N LYS A 72 -8.70 -24.66 16.72
CA LYS A 72 -8.52 -23.89 17.96
C LYS A 72 -9.48 -22.71 18.08
N LEU A 73 -9.98 -22.18 16.95
CA LEU A 73 -10.92 -21.05 16.93
C LEU A 73 -12.39 -21.49 17.05
N ILE A 74 -12.71 -22.78 16.89
CA ILE A 74 -14.08 -23.27 17.06
C ILE A 74 -14.59 -22.93 18.46
N GLY A 75 -15.73 -22.22 18.50
CA GLY A 75 -16.38 -21.81 19.76
C GLY A 75 -15.93 -20.47 20.33
N ILE A 76 -14.93 -19.81 19.71
CA ILE A 76 -14.59 -18.42 20.04
C ILE A 76 -15.58 -17.49 19.34
N GLY A 77 -16.03 -16.43 20.03
CA GLY A 77 -16.95 -15.45 19.49
C GLY A 77 -16.29 -14.63 18.35
N PRO A 78 -16.94 -14.47 17.20
CA PRO A 78 -16.35 -13.79 16.04
C PRO A 78 -16.15 -12.29 16.26
N PHE A 79 -16.72 -11.70 17.29
CA PHE A 79 -16.63 -10.28 17.61
C PHE A 79 -15.41 -9.90 18.45
N ASP A 80 -14.66 -10.89 18.93
CA ASP A 80 -13.49 -10.69 19.79
C ASP A 80 -12.21 -10.68 18.93
N GLN A 81 -12.13 -9.79 17.92
CA GLN A 81 -11.03 -9.73 16.96
C GLN A 81 -9.64 -9.72 17.63
N VAL A 82 -9.47 -8.86 18.63
CA VAL A 82 -8.19 -8.73 19.35
C VAL A 82 -7.81 -10.05 20.03
N LEU A 83 -8.78 -10.76 20.63
CA LEU A 83 -8.55 -12.06 21.25
C LEU A 83 -8.13 -13.11 20.22
N ILE A 84 -8.82 -13.14 19.07
CA ILE A 84 -8.55 -14.08 17.97
C ILE A 84 -7.16 -13.85 17.39
N ASP A 85 -6.81 -12.61 17.09
CA ASP A 85 -5.52 -12.26 16.51
C ASP A 85 -4.37 -12.55 17.50
N ASN A 86 -4.50 -12.15 18.77
CA ASN A 86 -3.50 -12.46 19.80
C ASN A 86 -3.37 -13.97 20.04
N PHE A 87 -4.47 -14.70 20.00
CA PHE A 87 -4.44 -16.15 20.10
C PHE A 87 -3.61 -16.79 18.96
N MET A 88 -3.77 -16.32 17.72
CA MET A 88 -2.97 -16.80 16.58
C MET A 88 -1.50 -16.40 16.72
N ILE A 89 -1.21 -15.19 17.22
CA ILE A 89 0.16 -14.73 17.48
C ILE A 89 0.85 -15.62 18.53
N ASP A 90 0.17 -15.91 19.63
CA ASP A 90 0.66 -16.80 20.68
C ASP A 90 0.85 -18.24 20.18
N LEU A 91 -0.05 -18.70 19.31
CA LEU A 91 0.01 -20.04 18.70
C LEU A 91 1.21 -20.17 17.75
N ASP A 92 1.53 -19.14 16.96
CA ASP A 92 2.75 -19.10 16.16
C ASP A 92 4.01 -19.04 17.03
N GLY A 93 4.00 -18.21 18.06
CA GLY A 93 5.05 -18.08 19.05
C GLY A 93 6.38 -17.50 18.53
N THR A 94 6.41 -16.95 17.31
CA THR A 94 7.60 -16.31 16.72
C THR A 94 7.35 -14.86 16.34
N GLU A 95 8.40 -14.05 16.35
CA GLU A 95 8.29 -12.63 16.08
C GLU A 95 7.85 -12.34 14.63
N ASN A 96 8.29 -13.15 13.67
CA ASN A 96 8.02 -12.98 12.25
C ASN A 96 7.00 -13.97 11.67
N LYS A 97 6.23 -14.65 12.52
CA LYS A 97 5.14 -15.58 12.13
C LYS A 97 5.58 -16.74 11.23
N LYS A 98 6.82 -17.21 11.41
CA LYS A 98 7.41 -18.24 10.54
C LYS A 98 6.82 -19.63 10.68
N ASN A 99 6.13 -19.94 11.80
CA ASN A 99 5.59 -21.27 12.04
C ASN A 99 4.24 -21.47 11.34
N LEU A 100 3.32 -20.53 11.46
CA LEU A 100 2.00 -20.60 10.81
C LEU A 100 2.00 -19.92 9.45
N GLY A 101 2.76 -18.84 9.30
CA GLY A 101 2.77 -17.96 8.13
C GLY A 101 1.87 -16.74 8.31
N ALA A 102 2.42 -15.55 7.99
CA ALA A 102 1.66 -14.31 8.03
C ALA A 102 0.45 -14.34 7.10
N ASN A 103 0.56 -15.00 5.94
CA ASN A 103 -0.53 -15.19 5.00
C ASN A 103 -1.66 -16.06 5.57
N ALA A 104 -1.34 -17.13 6.29
CA ALA A 104 -2.34 -17.96 6.97
C ALA A 104 -3.09 -17.17 8.04
N MET A 105 -2.35 -16.48 8.92
CA MET A 105 -2.93 -15.70 10.01
C MET A 105 -3.77 -14.53 9.51
N LEU A 106 -3.29 -13.79 8.52
CA LEU A 106 -4.01 -12.66 7.95
C LEU A 106 -5.31 -13.09 7.26
N GLY A 107 -5.28 -14.18 6.49
CA GLY A 107 -6.47 -14.71 5.83
C GLY A 107 -7.59 -14.98 6.83
N VAL A 108 -7.27 -15.62 7.95
CA VAL A 108 -8.23 -15.89 9.03
C VAL A 108 -8.68 -14.60 9.71
N SER A 109 -7.75 -13.70 10.05
CA SER A 109 -8.04 -12.43 10.72
C SER A 109 -9.04 -11.58 9.93
N MET A 110 -8.80 -11.39 8.62
CA MET A 110 -9.69 -10.61 7.74
C MET A 110 -11.04 -11.32 7.50
N ALA A 111 -11.04 -12.64 7.28
CA ALA A 111 -12.26 -13.40 7.03
C ALA A 111 -13.20 -13.43 8.25
N VAL A 112 -12.64 -13.53 9.47
CA VAL A 112 -13.42 -13.44 10.72
C VAL A 112 -14.05 -12.05 10.86
N ALA A 113 -13.29 -10.97 10.64
CA ALA A 113 -13.84 -9.62 10.68
C ALA A 113 -14.97 -9.42 9.67
N SER A 114 -14.81 -9.94 8.45
CA SER A 114 -15.83 -9.92 7.40
C SER A 114 -17.07 -10.71 7.80
N ALA A 115 -16.93 -11.90 8.40
CA ALA A 115 -18.04 -12.71 8.89
C ALA A 115 -18.78 -12.01 10.04
N ALA A 116 -18.05 -11.42 10.99
CA ALA A 116 -18.62 -10.67 12.10
C ALA A 116 -19.43 -9.45 11.62
N ALA A 117 -18.90 -8.70 10.65
CA ALA A 117 -19.62 -7.59 10.01
C ALA A 117 -20.91 -8.08 9.34
N ALA A 118 -20.85 -9.18 8.59
CA ALA A 118 -22.01 -9.79 7.94
C ALA A 118 -23.08 -10.23 8.95
N SER A 119 -22.68 -10.84 10.07
CA SER A 119 -23.59 -11.25 11.16
C SER A 119 -24.34 -10.07 11.76
N LEU A 120 -23.66 -8.93 11.90
CA LEU A 120 -24.28 -7.69 12.38
C LEU A 120 -25.03 -6.92 11.26
N LYS A 121 -25.00 -7.41 10.02
CA LYS A 121 -25.54 -6.74 8.83
C LYS A 121 -24.97 -5.33 8.64
N MET A 122 -23.70 -5.17 8.97
CA MET A 122 -22.95 -3.92 8.84
C MET A 122 -21.96 -4.02 7.68
N PRO A 123 -21.70 -2.94 6.95
CA PRO A 123 -20.54 -2.86 6.06
C PRO A 123 -19.25 -3.02 6.86
N LEU A 124 -18.22 -3.63 6.24
CA LEU A 124 -16.96 -3.93 6.93
C LEU A 124 -16.28 -2.64 7.47
N PHE A 125 -16.25 -1.55 6.69
CA PHE A 125 -15.66 -0.30 7.15
C PHE A 125 -16.33 0.24 8.42
N GLN A 126 -17.67 0.08 8.54
CA GLN A 126 -18.42 0.55 9.71
C GLN A 126 -18.25 -0.39 10.91
N TYR A 127 -18.14 -1.70 10.67
CA TYR A 127 -17.83 -2.67 11.73
C TYR A 127 -16.47 -2.40 12.36
N LEU A 128 -15.43 -2.18 11.53
CA LEU A 128 -14.06 -1.94 12.00
C LEU A 128 -13.89 -0.53 12.61
N GLY A 129 -14.50 0.49 12.01
CA GLY A 129 -14.26 1.89 12.37
C GLY A 129 -15.32 2.54 13.26
N GLY A 130 -16.44 1.83 13.49
CA GLY A 130 -17.54 2.34 14.29
C GLY A 130 -18.28 3.51 13.63
N VAL A 131 -19.01 4.26 14.43
CA VAL A 131 -19.93 5.31 13.97
C VAL A 131 -19.26 6.54 13.36
N ASN A 132 -17.96 6.70 13.54
CA ASN A 132 -17.20 7.84 13.01
C ASN A 132 -16.38 7.51 11.74
N ALA A 133 -16.54 6.32 11.17
CA ALA A 133 -15.90 5.95 9.90
C ALA A 133 -16.61 6.66 8.73
N LYS A 134 -16.03 7.77 8.24
CA LYS A 134 -16.65 8.64 7.24
C LYS A 134 -15.66 9.34 6.29
N VAL A 135 -14.34 9.29 6.58
CA VAL A 135 -13.33 9.95 5.76
C VAL A 135 -12.95 9.03 4.61
N LEU A 136 -13.27 9.47 3.39
CA LEU A 136 -12.83 8.83 2.15
C LEU A 136 -11.37 9.21 1.88
N PRO A 137 -10.50 8.25 1.57
CA PRO A 137 -9.08 8.52 1.39
C PRO A 137 -8.77 9.24 0.08
N THR A 138 -7.81 10.16 0.10
CA THR A 138 -7.18 10.73 -1.09
C THR A 138 -6.29 9.64 -1.72
N PRO A 139 -6.56 9.23 -2.97
CA PRO A 139 -5.83 8.13 -3.59
C PRO A 139 -4.49 8.58 -4.15
N MET A 140 -3.44 7.78 -3.92
CA MET A 140 -2.16 7.80 -4.61
C MET A 140 -2.25 6.82 -5.79
N MET A 141 -2.39 7.37 -7.01
CA MET A 141 -2.66 6.57 -8.20
C MET A 141 -1.39 6.40 -9.02
N ASN A 142 -0.82 5.19 -9.01
CA ASN A 142 0.40 4.88 -9.75
C ASN A 142 0.13 4.80 -11.26
N ILE A 143 0.49 5.84 -12.02
CA ILE A 143 0.21 5.94 -13.45
C ILE A 143 1.43 5.71 -14.35
N LEU A 144 2.65 5.73 -13.78
CA LEU A 144 3.89 5.46 -14.49
C LEU A 144 4.86 4.70 -13.59
N ASN A 145 5.41 3.61 -14.12
CA ASN A 145 6.29 2.68 -13.42
C ASN A 145 7.73 2.72 -13.94
N GLY A 146 8.67 2.55 -13.03
CA GLY A 146 10.09 2.28 -13.28
C GLY A 146 10.62 1.24 -12.31
N GLY A 147 11.92 1.24 -12.02
CA GLY A 147 12.56 0.34 -11.08
C GLY A 147 12.19 -1.12 -11.28
N SER A 148 11.98 -1.85 -10.19
CA SER A 148 11.60 -3.27 -10.23
C SER A 148 10.18 -3.53 -10.77
N HIS A 149 9.33 -2.50 -10.90
CA HIS A 149 7.97 -2.61 -11.44
C HIS A 149 7.89 -2.50 -12.97
N ALA A 150 9.00 -2.24 -13.67
CA ALA A 150 9.05 -2.08 -15.13
C ALA A 150 10.40 -2.48 -15.70
N ASP A 151 10.40 -3.14 -16.85
CA ASP A 151 11.62 -3.39 -17.63
C ASP A 151 11.93 -2.16 -18.53
N ASN A 152 12.42 -1.09 -17.89
CA ASN A 152 12.75 0.19 -18.55
C ASN A 152 13.98 0.86 -17.88
N THR A 153 14.28 2.10 -18.29
CA THR A 153 15.47 2.86 -17.85
C THR A 153 15.18 3.86 -16.73
N VAL A 154 14.00 3.83 -16.12
CA VAL A 154 13.63 4.75 -15.04
C VAL A 154 13.97 4.10 -13.71
N ASP A 155 14.77 4.77 -12.86
CA ASP A 155 15.25 4.18 -11.60
C ASP A 155 14.20 4.20 -10.49
N ILE A 156 13.44 5.31 -10.36
CA ILE A 156 12.36 5.47 -9.39
C ILE A 156 11.20 4.54 -9.77
N GLN A 157 10.71 3.77 -8.79
CA GLN A 157 9.78 2.66 -9.00
C GLN A 157 8.38 3.10 -9.40
N GLU A 158 7.84 4.16 -8.77
CA GLU A 158 6.47 4.60 -9.01
C GLU A 158 6.35 6.13 -9.06
N PHE A 159 5.57 6.60 -10.04
CA PHE A 159 5.16 7.99 -10.14
C PHE A 159 3.63 8.04 -10.08
N MET A 160 3.14 8.68 -9.05
CA MET A 160 1.73 8.72 -8.69
C MET A 160 1.15 10.12 -8.83
N ILE A 161 -0.13 10.20 -9.21
CA ILE A 161 -0.92 11.42 -9.10
C ILE A 161 -1.84 11.36 -7.89
N MET A 162 -2.05 12.51 -7.27
CA MET A 162 -2.93 12.68 -6.12
C MET A 162 -3.95 13.79 -6.40
N PRO A 163 -5.23 13.45 -6.58
CA PRO A 163 -6.31 14.42 -6.86
C PRO A 163 -6.72 15.19 -5.60
N VAL A 164 -5.85 16.09 -5.14
CA VAL A 164 -6.04 16.85 -3.89
C VAL A 164 -7.11 17.93 -4.01
N GLY A 165 -7.42 18.40 -5.23
CA GLY A 165 -8.43 19.41 -5.50
C GLY A 165 -9.82 18.87 -5.81
N ALA A 166 -10.05 17.55 -5.68
CA ALA A 166 -11.36 16.95 -5.85
C ALA A 166 -12.29 17.22 -4.66
N ASP A 167 -13.60 17.25 -4.89
CA ASP A 167 -14.61 17.45 -3.85
C ASP A 167 -15.12 16.14 -3.25
N SER A 168 -14.79 14.99 -3.85
CA SER A 168 -15.25 13.65 -3.45
C SER A 168 -14.30 12.57 -3.96
N VAL A 169 -14.36 11.35 -3.40
CA VAL A 169 -13.54 10.25 -3.91
C VAL A 169 -13.96 9.83 -5.32
N ARG A 170 -15.24 9.92 -5.65
CA ARG A 170 -15.75 9.67 -7.00
C ARG A 170 -15.17 10.64 -8.01
N GLU A 171 -15.10 11.92 -7.66
CA GLU A 171 -14.48 12.95 -8.50
C GLU A 171 -12.97 12.73 -8.61
N ALA A 172 -12.29 12.40 -7.54
CA ALA A 172 -10.87 12.07 -7.54
C ALA A 172 -10.55 10.90 -8.50
N ILE A 173 -11.37 9.84 -8.47
CA ILE A 173 -11.23 8.69 -9.36
C ILE A 173 -11.49 9.09 -10.82
N ARG A 174 -12.48 9.95 -11.10
CA ARG A 174 -12.75 10.49 -12.44
C ARG A 174 -11.55 11.26 -12.96
N MET A 175 -11.01 12.21 -12.18
CA MET A 175 -9.82 12.99 -12.53
C MET A 175 -8.65 12.08 -12.87
N GLY A 176 -8.39 11.09 -12.02
CA GLY A 176 -7.33 10.09 -12.25
C GLY A 176 -7.52 9.34 -13.57
N ALA A 177 -8.72 8.86 -13.86
CA ALA A 177 -9.02 8.11 -15.08
C ALA A 177 -8.83 8.96 -16.35
N GLU A 178 -9.24 10.23 -16.32
CA GLU A 178 -9.08 11.18 -17.44
C GLU A 178 -7.59 11.50 -17.66
N ILE A 179 -6.81 11.72 -16.60
CA ILE A 179 -5.36 11.94 -16.71
C ILE A 179 -4.66 10.69 -17.23
N PHE A 180 -5.02 9.50 -16.75
CA PHE A 180 -4.45 8.24 -17.23
C PHE A 180 -4.72 8.03 -18.72
N ALA A 181 -5.93 8.36 -19.22
CA ALA A 181 -6.26 8.31 -20.62
C ALA A 181 -5.48 9.35 -21.44
N ALA A 182 -5.30 10.57 -20.90
CA ALA A 182 -4.48 11.62 -21.52
C ALA A 182 -2.99 11.22 -21.57
N LEU A 183 -2.45 10.60 -20.51
CA LEU A 183 -1.08 10.09 -20.46
C LEU A 183 -0.82 9.06 -21.55
N LYS A 184 -1.78 8.12 -21.75
CA LYS A 184 -1.69 7.16 -22.85
C LYS A 184 -1.55 7.86 -24.22
N LYS A 185 -2.27 8.95 -24.44
CA LYS A 185 -2.19 9.72 -25.68
C LYS A 185 -0.86 10.45 -25.79
N VAL A 186 -0.39 11.11 -24.72
CA VAL A 186 0.92 11.79 -24.67
C VAL A 186 2.05 10.82 -25.02
N LEU A 187 2.06 9.62 -24.43
CA LEU A 187 3.08 8.60 -24.70
C LEU A 187 3.03 8.14 -26.16
N LYS A 188 1.84 7.88 -26.71
CA LYS A 188 1.67 7.50 -28.13
C LYS A 188 2.14 8.60 -29.10
N ASP A 189 1.82 9.85 -28.83
CA ASP A 189 2.21 10.99 -29.65
C ASP A 189 3.76 11.15 -29.66
N LYS A 190 4.43 10.68 -28.59
CA LYS A 190 5.90 10.62 -28.49
C LYS A 190 6.50 9.30 -29.00
N ASN A 191 5.70 8.43 -29.63
CA ASN A 191 6.09 7.08 -30.09
C ASN A 191 6.65 6.17 -28.96
N MET A 192 6.14 6.33 -27.75
CA MET A 192 6.50 5.50 -26.60
C MET A 192 5.51 4.35 -26.40
N ILE A 193 5.96 3.27 -25.78
CA ILE A 193 5.11 2.12 -25.44
C ILE A 193 4.07 2.50 -24.38
N THR A 194 2.92 1.86 -24.45
CA THR A 194 1.81 2.02 -23.50
C THR A 194 1.36 0.69 -22.90
N THR A 195 2.31 -0.23 -22.74
CA THR A 195 2.15 -1.44 -21.91
C THR A 195 2.13 -1.02 -20.45
N VAL A 196 1.40 -1.77 -19.64
CA VAL A 196 1.27 -1.50 -18.20
C VAL A 196 2.06 -2.52 -17.38
N GLY A 197 2.61 -2.06 -16.27
CA GLY A 197 3.26 -2.90 -15.27
C GLY A 197 2.27 -3.64 -14.37
N ASP A 198 2.79 -4.27 -13.33
CA ASP A 198 2.01 -5.10 -12.39
C ASP A 198 0.92 -4.30 -11.65
N GLU A 199 1.15 -3.03 -11.42
CA GLU A 199 0.21 -2.13 -10.73
C GLU A 199 -0.68 -1.32 -11.67
N GLY A 200 -0.61 -1.58 -12.99
CA GLY A 200 -1.47 -0.97 -13.99
C GLY A 200 -1.00 0.38 -14.54
N GLY A 201 0.08 0.97 -14.03
CA GLY A 201 0.72 2.16 -14.60
C GLY A 201 1.48 1.86 -15.88
N PHE A 202 1.68 2.86 -16.76
CA PHE A 202 2.48 2.69 -17.99
C PHE A 202 3.97 2.52 -17.65
N ALA A 203 4.69 1.82 -18.51
CA ALA A 203 6.12 1.54 -18.35
C ALA A 203 6.95 1.99 -19.57
N PRO A 204 6.95 3.29 -19.94
CA PRO A 204 7.72 3.77 -21.07
C PRO A 204 9.22 3.84 -20.75
N ASN A 205 10.06 3.72 -21.80
CA ASN A 205 11.47 4.06 -21.69
C ASN A 205 11.62 5.60 -21.70
N LEU A 206 12.05 6.16 -20.58
CA LEU A 206 12.35 7.58 -20.42
C LEU A 206 13.84 7.75 -20.07
N LYS A 207 14.41 8.92 -20.37
CA LYS A 207 15.84 9.15 -20.20
C LYS A 207 16.24 9.43 -18.74
N THR A 208 15.30 10.02 -17.98
CA THR A 208 15.51 10.42 -16.59
C THR A 208 14.25 10.25 -15.79
N ASN A 209 14.36 10.17 -14.46
CA ASN A 209 13.23 10.22 -13.54
C ASN A 209 12.44 11.54 -13.67
N GLU A 210 13.15 12.64 -13.93
CA GLU A 210 12.52 13.95 -14.17
C GLU A 210 11.62 13.96 -15.43
N ASP A 211 11.98 13.20 -16.46
CA ASP A 211 11.14 13.08 -17.68
C ASP A 211 9.81 12.36 -17.39
N ALA A 212 9.78 11.44 -16.42
CA ALA A 212 8.55 10.80 -15.96
C ALA A 212 7.59 11.84 -15.35
N ILE A 213 8.09 12.71 -14.48
CA ILE A 213 7.30 13.81 -13.92
C ILE A 213 6.78 14.73 -15.01
N LYS A 214 7.61 15.12 -15.97
CA LYS A 214 7.22 16.02 -17.07
C LYS A 214 6.10 15.46 -17.94
N VAL A 215 6.13 14.19 -18.31
CA VAL A 215 5.07 13.59 -19.13
C VAL A 215 3.75 13.45 -18.34
N ILE A 216 3.81 13.23 -17.04
CA ILE A 216 2.64 13.22 -16.16
C ILE A 216 2.01 14.63 -16.08
N LEU A 217 2.83 15.66 -15.89
CA LEU A 217 2.35 17.05 -15.84
C LEU A 217 1.75 17.47 -17.18
N GLU A 218 2.37 17.12 -18.30
CA GLU A 218 1.80 17.34 -19.65
C GLU A 218 0.43 16.66 -19.81
N ALA A 219 0.30 15.43 -19.30
CA ALA A 219 -0.97 14.69 -19.35
C ALA A 219 -2.04 15.32 -18.44
N THR A 220 -1.65 15.81 -17.28
CA THR A 220 -2.53 16.53 -16.34
C THR A 220 -3.12 17.79 -16.98
N GLU A 221 -2.28 18.61 -17.62
CA GLU A 221 -2.71 19.82 -18.33
C GLU A 221 -3.60 19.48 -19.53
N LYS A 222 -3.25 18.44 -20.32
CA LYS A 222 -4.07 17.98 -21.45
C LYS A 222 -5.42 17.42 -21.04
N ALA A 223 -5.55 16.91 -19.84
CA ALA A 223 -6.81 16.47 -19.24
C ALA A 223 -7.65 17.67 -18.71
N GLY A 224 -7.07 18.88 -18.69
CA GLY A 224 -7.75 20.10 -18.24
C GLY A 224 -7.61 20.40 -16.74
N TYR A 225 -6.70 19.72 -16.04
CA TYR A 225 -6.43 19.93 -14.63
C TYR A 225 -5.15 20.73 -14.39
N LYS A 226 -5.10 21.44 -13.26
CA LYS A 226 -3.98 22.26 -12.87
C LYS A 226 -3.02 21.49 -11.96
N ALA A 227 -1.80 21.29 -12.45
CA ALA A 227 -0.73 20.73 -11.64
C ALA A 227 -0.39 21.67 -10.46
N GLY A 228 -0.26 21.11 -9.27
CA GLY A 228 0.01 21.87 -8.06
C GLY A 228 -1.24 22.36 -7.30
N GLU A 229 -2.38 22.53 -7.98
CA GLU A 229 -3.67 22.92 -7.38
C GLU A 229 -4.60 21.70 -7.29
N ASP A 230 -5.04 21.18 -8.46
CA ASP A 230 -5.96 20.03 -8.53
C ASP A 230 -5.24 18.72 -8.28
N ILE A 231 -4.02 18.59 -8.81
CA ILE A 231 -3.19 17.37 -8.79
C ILE A 231 -1.82 17.67 -8.20
N LYS A 232 -1.43 16.87 -7.23
CA LYS A 232 -0.04 16.77 -6.73
C LYS A 232 0.61 15.48 -7.23
N ILE A 233 1.93 15.42 -7.14
CA ILE A 233 2.73 14.24 -7.49
C ILE A 233 3.19 13.55 -6.20
N ALA A 234 3.13 12.24 -6.19
CA ALA A 234 3.83 11.42 -5.21
C ALA A 234 4.78 10.47 -5.93
N ILE A 235 5.90 10.14 -5.32
CA ILE A 235 6.86 9.16 -5.83
C ILE A 235 7.13 8.08 -4.78
N ASP A 236 7.37 6.88 -5.26
CA ASP A 236 7.94 5.78 -4.48
C ASP A 236 9.28 5.43 -5.11
N ALA A 237 10.35 5.71 -4.38
CA ALA A 237 11.69 5.50 -4.88
C ALA A 237 12.16 4.05 -4.71
N ALA A 238 11.64 3.33 -3.72
CA ALA A 238 12.09 1.99 -3.32
C ALA A 238 13.64 1.91 -3.26
N SER A 239 14.25 2.88 -2.56
CA SER A 239 15.69 3.15 -2.67
C SER A 239 16.58 2.00 -2.19
N SER A 240 16.05 1.06 -1.41
CA SER A 240 16.76 -0.16 -1.02
C SER A 240 17.18 -1.01 -2.22
N GLU A 241 16.40 -0.97 -3.33
CA GLU A 241 16.66 -1.74 -4.56
C GLU A 241 17.93 -1.29 -5.31
N PHE A 242 18.34 -0.03 -5.17
CA PHE A 242 19.54 0.52 -5.81
C PHE A 242 20.60 1.03 -4.83
N TYR A 243 20.52 0.60 -3.56
CA TYR A 243 21.50 0.91 -2.52
C TYR A 243 22.58 -0.16 -2.42
N ASP A 244 23.85 0.24 -2.57
CA ASP A 244 25.03 -0.63 -2.35
C ASP A 244 25.42 -0.55 -0.87
N ASN A 245 25.09 -1.58 -0.09
CA ASN A 245 25.36 -1.67 1.34
C ASN A 245 26.86 -1.63 1.69
N ASP A 246 27.74 -2.12 0.81
CA ASP A 246 29.16 -2.17 1.05
C ASP A 246 29.83 -0.80 0.81
N LYS A 247 29.39 -0.10 -0.23
CA LYS A 247 29.92 1.22 -0.60
C LYS A 247 29.15 2.36 0.05
N LYS A 248 27.94 2.09 0.58
CA LYS A 248 27.01 3.08 1.13
C LYS A 248 26.68 4.20 0.16
N VAL A 249 26.29 3.82 -1.05
CA VAL A 249 25.90 4.71 -2.14
C VAL A 249 24.64 4.22 -2.85
N TYR A 250 23.94 5.13 -3.46
CA TYR A 250 22.75 4.90 -4.29
C TYR A 250 23.16 4.99 -5.76
N SER A 251 22.86 3.96 -6.54
CA SER A 251 23.24 3.86 -7.97
C SER A 251 21.99 4.00 -8.85
N LEU A 252 21.76 5.19 -9.37
CA LEU A 252 20.73 5.44 -10.38
C LEU A 252 21.30 5.07 -11.76
N GLU A 253 21.16 3.80 -12.14
CA GLU A 253 21.78 3.25 -13.36
C GLU A 253 21.21 3.89 -14.63
N GLY A 254 19.91 4.16 -14.65
CA GLY A 254 19.24 4.82 -15.78
C GLY A 254 19.72 6.24 -16.03
N GLU A 255 20.12 6.95 -14.98
CA GLU A 255 20.71 8.29 -15.07
C GLU A 255 22.25 8.29 -15.08
N GLY A 256 22.89 7.13 -14.86
CA GLY A 256 24.35 7.02 -14.78
C GLY A 256 24.94 7.78 -13.61
N LYS A 257 24.23 7.88 -12.49
CA LYS A 257 24.64 8.61 -11.28
C LYS A 257 24.89 7.66 -10.13
N THR A 258 25.90 7.97 -9.33
CA THR A 258 26.12 7.33 -8.02
C THR A 258 26.18 8.42 -6.97
N MET A 259 25.40 8.30 -5.91
CA MET A 259 25.16 9.35 -4.92
C MET A 259 25.32 8.79 -3.51
N THR A 260 25.85 9.59 -2.61
CA THR A 260 25.78 9.39 -1.17
C THR A 260 24.36 9.69 -0.65
N SER A 261 24.05 9.36 0.61
CA SER A 261 22.77 9.68 1.24
C SER A 261 22.48 11.19 1.17
N SER A 262 23.43 12.04 1.48
CA SER A 262 23.27 13.51 1.43
C SER A 262 23.02 14.01 0.00
N GLU A 263 23.69 13.46 -1.01
CA GLU A 263 23.45 13.81 -2.41
C GLU A 263 22.08 13.34 -2.90
N MET A 264 21.57 12.19 -2.42
CA MET A 264 20.16 11.77 -2.67
C MET A 264 19.17 12.72 -2.03
N VAL A 265 19.43 13.17 -0.81
CA VAL A 265 18.58 14.18 -0.13
C VAL A 265 18.55 15.49 -0.93
N ASP A 266 19.70 15.94 -1.46
CA ASP A 266 19.79 17.13 -2.32
C ASP A 266 19.02 16.93 -3.63
N TYR A 267 19.13 15.76 -4.24
CA TYR A 267 18.41 15.39 -5.46
C TYR A 267 16.88 15.49 -5.27
N TYR A 268 16.34 14.94 -4.18
CA TYR A 268 14.91 15.08 -3.88
C TYR A 268 14.51 16.52 -3.58
N ALA A 269 15.35 17.27 -2.87
CA ALA A 269 15.08 18.69 -2.60
C ALA A 269 14.95 19.50 -3.90
N GLU A 270 15.86 19.28 -4.87
CA GLU A 270 15.78 19.94 -6.18
C GLU A 270 14.52 19.55 -6.96
N LEU A 271 14.10 18.27 -6.91
CA LEU A 271 12.85 17.85 -7.56
C LEU A 271 11.63 18.49 -6.92
N CYS A 272 11.59 18.58 -5.58
CA CYS A 272 10.49 19.21 -4.85
C CYS A 272 10.40 20.72 -5.05
N GLU A 273 11.53 21.40 -5.33
CA GLU A 273 11.54 22.82 -5.67
C GLU A 273 10.99 23.09 -7.08
N LYS A 274 11.21 22.15 -8.02
CA LYS A 274 10.81 22.30 -9.42
C LYS A 274 9.38 21.83 -9.71
N TYR A 275 8.91 20.83 -8.98
CA TYR A 275 7.67 20.10 -9.27
C TYR A 275 6.75 20.02 -8.05
N PRO A 276 5.43 19.87 -8.24
CA PRO A 276 4.47 19.83 -7.14
C PRO A 276 4.45 18.46 -6.43
N ILE A 277 5.63 17.99 -6.01
CA ILE A 277 5.78 16.73 -5.25
C ILE A 277 5.34 16.98 -3.81
N ILE A 278 4.37 16.21 -3.33
CA ILE A 278 3.82 16.29 -1.97
C ILE A 278 4.22 15.11 -1.09
N SER A 279 4.63 13.99 -1.70
CA SER A 279 4.96 12.76 -0.97
C SER A 279 6.11 12.01 -1.63
N ILE A 280 7.05 11.53 -0.80
CA ILE A 280 8.15 10.65 -1.19
C ILE A 280 8.11 9.42 -0.27
N GLU A 281 7.97 8.25 -0.87
CA GLU A 281 8.01 6.95 -0.21
C GLU A 281 9.38 6.33 -0.42
N ASP A 282 9.93 5.75 0.65
CA ASP A 282 11.23 5.08 0.70
C ASP A 282 12.34 5.80 -0.06
N GLY A 283 12.45 7.10 0.23
CA GLY A 283 13.44 7.97 -0.41
C GLY A 283 14.89 7.56 -0.13
N LEU A 284 15.13 6.77 0.92
CA LEU A 284 16.43 6.18 1.26
C LEU A 284 16.23 4.72 1.71
N ALA A 285 17.32 3.96 1.74
CA ALA A 285 17.32 2.54 2.10
C ALA A 285 16.79 2.30 3.53
N GLU A 286 16.18 1.15 3.76
CA GLU A 286 15.44 0.78 4.99
C GLU A 286 16.28 0.80 6.29
N ASP A 287 17.60 0.70 6.17
CA ASP A 287 18.53 0.74 7.31
C ASP A 287 19.46 1.98 7.29
N ASP A 288 19.29 2.92 6.36
CA ASP A 288 20.03 4.19 6.30
C ASP A 288 19.38 5.26 7.22
N TRP A 289 19.35 4.97 8.53
CA TRP A 289 18.69 5.81 9.54
C TRP A 289 19.27 7.23 9.62
N GLU A 290 20.56 7.42 9.36
CA GLU A 290 21.21 8.74 9.37
C GLU A 290 20.78 9.57 8.16
N GLY A 291 20.77 8.96 6.98
CA GLY A 291 20.26 9.60 5.77
C GLY A 291 18.78 9.95 5.89
N TRP A 292 17.94 9.05 6.43
CA TRP A 292 16.53 9.34 6.71
C TRP A 292 16.34 10.52 7.67
N LYS A 293 17.23 10.66 8.65
CA LYS A 293 17.22 11.82 9.56
C LYS A 293 17.48 13.11 8.81
N GLU A 294 18.52 13.13 7.97
CA GLU A 294 18.85 14.30 7.13
C GLU A 294 17.70 14.64 6.16
N LEU A 295 17.12 13.64 5.51
CA LEU A 295 15.96 13.81 4.63
C LEU A 295 14.77 14.44 5.36
N THR A 296 14.50 13.96 6.59
CA THR A 296 13.39 14.48 7.41
C THR A 296 13.62 15.91 7.85
N GLU A 297 14.83 16.24 8.27
CA GLU A 297 15.20 17.60 8.66
C GLU A 297 15.09 18.58 7.49
N LYS A 298 15.44 18.14 6.28
CA LYS A 298 15.44 18.98 5.08
C LYS A 298 14.06 19.15 4.45
N LEU A 299 13.28 18.10 4.34
CA LEU A 299 12.03 18.09 3.57
C LEU A 299 10.76 17.86 4.42
N GLY A 300 10.86 17.25 5.59
CA GLY A 300 9.72 16.75 6.35
C GLY A 300 8.69 17.79 6.79
N SER A 301 9.02 19.11 6.77
CA SER A 301 8.05 20.17 7.02
C SER A 301 7.20 20.55 5.81
N LYS A 302 7.59 20.13 4.60
CA LYS A 302 6.95 20.50 3.33
C LYS A 302 6.48 19.31 2.51
N VAL A 303 7.04 18.13 2.75
CA VAL A 303 6.81 16.91 1.98
C VAL A 303 6.50 15.78 2.96
N GLN A 304 5.49 15.00 2.64
CA GLN A 304 5.21 13.73 3.33
C GLN A 304 6.31 12.73 3.00
N LEU A 305 6.96 12.20 4.03
CA LEU A 305 8.01 11.18 3.91
C LEU A 305 7.48 9.87 4.46
N VAL A 306 7.17 8.95 3.56
CA VAL A 306 6.52 7.68 3.87
C VAL A 306 7.57 6.59 4.04
N GLY A 307 7.56 5.90 5.17
CA GLY A 307 8.35 4.68 5.35
C GLY A 307 7.50 3.45 5.03
N ASP A 308 7.88 2.71 3.98
CA ASP A 308 7.39 1.38 3.65
C ASP A 308 8.36 0.32 4.20
N ASP A 309 9.45 0.02 3.52
CA ASP A 309 10.46 -0.93 3.99
C ASP A 309 11.14 -0.46 5.29
N LEU A 310 11.22 0.85 5.50
CA LEU A 310 11.70 1.44 6.75
C LEU A 310 10.92 0.94 7.97
N PHE A 311 9.59 0.83 7.89
CA PHE A 311 8.70 0.53 9.02
C PHE A 311 8.00 -0.82 8.94
N VAL A 312 7.78 -1.35 7.74
CA VAL A 312 7.12 -2.65 7.44
C VAL A 312 5.84 -2.90 8.27
N THR A 313 5.02 -1.85 8.45
CA THR A 313 3.80 -1.90 9.28
C THR A 313 4.07 -2.36 10.74
N ASN A 314 5.32 -2.33 11.18
CA ASN A 314 5.76 -2.87 12.48
C ASN A 314 5.85 -1.77 13.54
N THR A 315 5.09 -1.90 14.64
CA THR A 315 5.03 -0.92 15.73
C THR A 315 6.37 -0.68 16.41
N LYS A 316 7.28 -1.67 16.47
CA LYS A 316 8.60 -1.51 17.07
C LYS A 316 9.50 -0.61 16.21
N ARG A 317 9.52 -0.84 14.87
CA ARG A 317 10.28 0.00 13.93
C ARG A 317 9.68 1.40 13.83
N LEU A 318 8.34 1.51 13.77
CA LEU A 318 7.65 2.79 13.78
C LEU A 318 7.98 3.59 15.04
N LYS A 319 7.93 2.98 16.22
CA LYS A 319 8.31 3.60 17.48
C LYS A 319 9.75 4.15 17.45
N GLN A 320 10.68 3.37 16.91
CA GLN A 320 12.07 3.81 16.74
C GLN A 320 12.18 5.05 15.84
N GLY A 321 11.43 5.08 14.72
CA GLY A 321 11.39 6.23 13.82
C GLY A 321 10.82 7.49 14.50
N ILE A 322 9.71 7.33 15.23
CA ILE A 322 9.09 8.41 16.00
C ILE A 322 10.05 8.98 17.05
N GLU A 323 10.70 8.12 17.84
CA GLU A 323 11.66 8.54 18.88
C GLU A 323 12.87 9.26 18.30
N LYS A 324 13.31 8.91 17.09
CA LYS A 324 14.41 9.55 16.38
C LYS A 324 13.97 10.78 15.57
N GLY A 325 12.67 11.02 15.41
CA GLY A 325 12.11 12.08 14.55
C GLY A 325 12.47 11.85 13.08
N ILE A 326 12.21 10.65 12.57
CA ILE A 326 12.53 10.18 11.21
C ILE A 326 11.25 9.85 10.47
N ALA A 327 11.12 10.33 9.21
CA ALA A 327 9.89 10.31 8.43
C ALA A 327 8.76 11.13 9.09
N ASN A 328 7.56 11.11 8.50
CA ASN A 328 6.35 11.72 9.05
C ASN A 328 5.08 10.99 8.60
N SER A 329 5.26 9.83 7.96
CA SER A 329 4.18 8.96 7.46
C SER A 329 4.64 7.51 7.46
N ILE A 330 3.68 6.59 7.54
CA ILE A 330 3.91 5.14 7.40
C ILE A 330 3.04 4.59 6.29
N LEU A 331 3.59 3.68 5.48
CA LEU A 331 2.81 2.83 4.61
C LEU A 331 2.27 1.63 5.40
N ILE A 332 1.01 1.29 5.21
CA ILE A 332 0.33 0.21 5.92
C ILE A 332 -0.01 -0.90 4.94
N LYS A 333 0.68 -2.01 5.05
CA LYS A 333 0.45 -3.23 4.27
C LYS A 333 0.05 -4.36 5.23
N VAL A 334 -1.20 -4.78 5.20
CA VAL A 334 -1.76 -5.75 6.16
C VAL A 334 -0.96 -7.06 6.25
N ASN A 335 -0.37 -7.51 5.13
CA ASN A 335 0.40 -8.75 5.10
C ASN A 335 1.85 -8.62 5.59
N GLN A 336 2.40 -7.39 5.70
CA GLN A 336 3.73 -7.18 6.29
C GLN A 336 3.77 -7.51 7.78
N ILE A 337 2.61 -7.46 8.45
CA ILE A 337 2.49 -7.73 9.88
C ILE A 337 1.61 -8.95 10.18
N GLY A 338 0.56 -9.22 9.40
CA GLY A 338 -0.16 -10.49 9.37
C GLY A 338 -1.41 -10.60 10.23
N THR A 339 -1.88 -9.55 10.90
CA THR A 339 -3.19 -9.48 11.56
C THR A 339 -3.81 -8.09 11.45
N LEU A 340 -5.15 -8.01 11.53
CA LEU A 340 -5.86 -6.73 11.59
C LEU A 340 -5.54 -5.96 12.88
N THR A 341 -5.43 -6.66 14.01
CA THR A 341 -5.13 -6.03 15.31
C THR A 341 -3.78 -5.30 15.27
N GLU A 342 -2.71 -5.97 14.83
CA GLU A 342 -1.38 -5.33 14.73
C GLU A 342 -1.37 -4.20 13.69
N THR A 343 -2.13 -4.36 12.59
CA THR A 343 -2.31 -3.30 11.57
C THR A 343 -2.97 -2.06 12.16
N LEU A 344 -4.06 -2.23 12.92
CA LEU A 344 -4.76 -1.14 13.59
C LEU A 344 -3.89 -0.47 14.65
N ASP A 345 -3.10 -1.23 15.40
CA ASP A 345 -2.15 -0.71 16.39
C ASP A 345 -1.07 0.17 15.72
N ALA A 346 -0.57 -0.23 14.55
CA ALA A 346 0.41 0.57 13.81
C ALA A 346 -0.20 1.90 13.31
N ILE A 347 -1.42 1.86 12.77
CA ILE A 347 -2.15 3.06 12.32
C ILE A 347 -2.41 4.01 13.51
N GLU A 348 -2.87 3.48 14.62
CA GLU A 348 -3.17 4.28 15.82
C GLU A 348 -1.89 4.90 16.41
N MET A 349 -0.78 4.16 16.45
CA MET A 349 0.52 4.67 16.89
C MET A 349 0.99 5.81 16.00
N ALA A 350 0.92 5.67 14.68
CA ALA A 350 1.28 6.71 13.72
C ALA A 350 0.48 7.99 13.95
N LYS A 351 -0.85 7.88 14.00
CA LYS A 351 -1.77 9.01 14.21
C LYS A 351 -1.52 9.74 15.52
N LYS A 352 -1.29 9.00 16.63
CA LYS A 352 -0.95 9.61 17.94
C LYS A 352 0.37 10.38 17.92
N ALA A 353 1.30 10.00 17.07
CA ALA A 353 2.57 10.69 16.89
C ALA A 353 2.50 11.86 15.91
N GLY A 354 1.34 12.13 15.28
CA GLY A 354 1.19 13.14 14.24
C GLY A 354 1.68 12.70 12.86
N TYR A 355 1.96 11.41 12.67
CA TYR A 355 2.28 10.81 11.38
C TYR A 355 0.98 10.51 10.63
N THR A 356 1.02 10.64 9.32
CA THR A 356 -0.04 10.10 8.46
C THR A 356 0.13 8.60 8.26
N ALA A 357 -0.95 7.92 7.90
CA ALA A 357 -0.93 6.51 7.52
C ALA A 357 -1.53 6.37 6.12
N VAL A 358 -0.80 5.74 5.22
CA VAL A 358 -1.25 5.44 3.86
C VAL A 358 -1.60 3.97 3.78
N ILE A 359 -2.88 3.63 3.60
CA ILE A 359 -3.29 2.23 3.45
C ILE A 359 -2.90 1.76 2.06
N SER A 360 -2.19 0.63 1.97
CA SER A 360 -1.56 0.22 0.72
C SER A 360 -1.94 -1.20 0.30
N HIS A 361 -1.99 -1.38 -1.02
CA HIS A 361 -1.99 -2.67 -1.69
C HIS A 361 -0.61 -3.31 -1.68
N ARG A 362 -0.48 -4.46 -2.37
CA ARG A 362 0.80 -5.07 -2.75
C ARG A 362 0.88 -5.21 -4.28
N SER A 363 2.08 -5.54 -4.78
CA SER A 363 2.28 -5.79 -6.21
C SER A 363 1.49 -7.01 -6.72
N GLY A 364 1.38 -8.07 -5.91
CA GLY A 364 0.48 -9.20 -6.14
C GLY A 364 -0.84 -9.01 -5.41
N GLU A 365 -1.86 -8.55 -6.10
CA GLU A 365 -3.19 -8.27 -5.55
C GLU A 365 -4.22 -9.29 -6.03
N THR A 366 -5.41 -9.19 -5.46
CA THR A 366 -6.57 -10.00 -5.79
C THR A 366 -7.79 -9.10 -5.96
N GLU A 367 -8.99 -9.65 -6.16
CA GLU A 367 -10.24 -8.90 -6.13
C GLU A 367 -10.69 -8.48 -4.72
N ASP A 368 -10.00 -8.90 -3.66
CA ASP A 368 -10.30 -8.48 -2.29
C ASP A 368 -10.24 -6.96 -2.14
N THR A 369 -11.17 -6.39 -1.37
CA THR A 369 -11.32 -4.95 -1.19
C THR A 369 -11.14 -4.49 0.25
N THR A 370 -10.73 -5.36 1.14
CA THR A 370 -10.60 -5.08 2.59
C THR A 370 -9.81 -3.82 2.88
N ILE A 371 -8.73 -3.53 2.10
CA ILE A 371 -7.94 -2.31 2.31
C ILE A 371 -8.70 -1.02 2.02
N ALA A 372 -9.70 -1.04 1.14
CA ALA A 372 -10.57 0.12 0.90
C ALA A 372 -11.49 0.36 2.12
N ASP A 373 -12.08 -0.71 2.66
CA ASP A 373 -12.87 -0.65 3.89
C ASP A 373 -12.00 -0.21 5.08
N LEU A 374 -10.77 -0.73 5.20
CA LEU A 374 -9.82 -0.38 6.25
C LEU A 374 -9.43 1.11 6.22
N ALA A 375 -9.20 1.66 5.03
CA ALA A 375 -8.84 3.08 4.86
C ALA A 375 -9.93 4.00 5.39
N VAL A 376 -11.20 3.69 5.10
CA VAL A 376 -12.35 4.45 5.61
C VAL A 376 -12.61 4.16 7.09
N ALA A 377 -12.52 2.89 7.51
CA ALA A 377 -12.71 2.49 8.90
C ALA A 377 -11.80 3.26 9.86
N THR A 378 -10.56 3.42 9.48
CA THR A 378 -9.55 4.10 10.31
C THR A 378 -9.51 5.62 10.10
N ASN A 379 -10.31 6.17 9.16
CA ASN A 379 -10.17 7.56 8.72
C ASN A 379 -8.69 7.90 8.43
N ALA A 380 -8.00 7.01 7.69
CA ALA A 380 -6.58 7.16 7.40
C ALA A 380 -6.28 8.38 6.50
N GLY A 381 -7.26 8.76 5.69
CA GLY A 381 -7.20 9.91 4.80
C GLY A 381 -6.45 9.66 3.49
N GLN A 382 -5.70 8.56 3.37
CA GLN A 382 -4.92 8.24 2.17
C GLN A 382 -4.95 6.74 1.87
N ILE A 383 -4.89 6.39 0.56
CA ILE A 383 -4.80 5.02 0.07
C ILE A 383 -3.88 4.95 -1.16
N LYS A 384 -2.99 3.96 -1.21
CA LYS A 384 -2.15 3.62 -2.36
C LYS A 384 -2.62 2.26 -2.89
N THR A 385 -3.27 2.23 -4.07
CA THR A 385 -3.85 0.98 -4.60
C THR A 385 -3.69 0.82 -6.11
N GLY A 386 -2.56 1.31 -6.64
CA GLY A 386 -2.19 1.17 -8.04
C GLY A 386 -2.91 2.14 -8.98
N SER A 387 -2.99 1.78 -10.24
CA SER A 387 -3.48 2.61 -11.33
C SER A 387 -4.99 2.45 -11.57
N LEU A 388 -5.49 3.23 -12.55
CA LEU A 388 -6.87 3.18 -13.07
C LEU A 388 -7.03 2.08 -14.15
N SER A 389 -6.26 1.03 -14.08
CA SER A 389 -6.31 -0.15 -14.95
C SER A 389 -6.00 -1.41 -14.14
N ARG A 390 -6.37 -2.59 -14.65
CA ARG A 390 -6.35 -3.91 -13.98
C ARG A 390 -7.42 -4.02 -12.90
N THR A 391 -8.22 -5.09 -12.97
CA THR A 391 -9.40 -5.26 -12.09
C THR A 391 -9.01 -5.39 -10.62
N ASP A 392 -7.87 -5.98 -10.32
CA ASP A 392 -7.30 -6.11 -8.98
C ASP A 392 -7.07 -4.74 -8.30
N ARG A 393 -6.80 -3.68 -9.07
CA ARG A 393 -6.65 -2.29 -8.57
C ARG A 393 -8.01 -1.58 -8.55
N ILE A 394 -8.75 -1.64 -9.65
CA ILE A 394 -10.05 -0.97 -9.82
C ILE A 394 -11.08 -1.48 -8.81
N ALA A 395 -10.99 -2.73 -8.36
CA ALA A 395 -11.88 -3.29 -7.34
C ALA A 395 -11.91 -2.40 -6.07
N LYS A 396 -10.75 -1.92 -5.60
CA LYS A 396 -10.63 -1.07 -4.42
C LYS A 396 -11.23 0.33 -4.68
N TYR A 397 -10.96 0.94 -5.84
CA TYR A 397 -11.59 2.21 -6.24
C TYR A 397 -13.11 2.10 -6.32
N ASN A 398 -13.62 1.03 -6.92
CA ASN A 398 -15.06 0.77 -6.98
C ASN A 398 -15.66 0.56 -5.59
N GLN A 399 -14.93 -0.05 -4.66
CA GLN A 399 -15.36 -0.20 -3.27
C GLN A 399 -15.45 1.15 -2.57
N LEU A 400 -14.47 2.04 -2.75
CA LEU A 400 -14.53 3.39 -2.19
C LEU A 400 -15.74 4.19 -2.71
N ILE A 401 -16.07 4.07 -3.99
CA ILE A 401 -17.29 4.70 -4.56
C ILE A 401 -18.55 4.14 -3.89
N ARG A 402 -18.62 2.81 -3.65
CA ARG A 402 -19.77 2.19 -2.95
C ARG A 402 -19.86 2.67 -1.51
N ILE A 403 -18.73 2.78 -0.81
CA ILE A 403 -18.68 3.28 0.56
C ILE A 403 -19.13 4.74 0.63
N GLU A 404 -18.66 5.60 -0.28
CA GLU A 404 -19.09 6.99 -0.38
C GLU A 404 -20.62 7.08 -0.56
N GLU A 405 -21.22 6.26 -1.42
CA GLU A 405 -22.66 6.20 -1.63
C GLU A 405 -23.41 5.74 -0.36
N LEU A 406 -22.86 4.76 0.37
CA LEU A 406 -23.45 4.26 1.63
C LEU A 406 -23.42 5.31 2.76
N ILE A 407 -22.34 6.07 2.87
CA ILE A 407 -22.22 7.14 3.88
C ILE A 407 -23.09 8.34 3.48
N GLY A 408 -23.22 8.61 2.18
CA GLY A 408 -24.03 9.69 1.66
C GLY A 408 -23.52 11.09 2.09
N PRO A 409 -24.42 12.01 2.50
CA PRO A 409 -24.02 13.39 2.81
C PRO A 409 -23.02 13.57 3.96
N ALA A 410 -22.78 12.53 4.75
CA ALA A 410 -21.79 12.56 5.83
C ALA A 410 -20.38 12.15 5.37
N ALA A 411 -20.21 11.75 4.11
CA ALA A 411 -18.90 11.43 3.55
C ALA A 411 -18.02 12.68 3.51
N GLU A 412 -16.79 12.53 3.98
CA GLU A 412 -15.78 13.60 3.96
C GLU A 412 -14.64 13.17 3.06
N TYR A 413 -14.19 14.05 2.16
CA TYR A 413 -13.00 13.87 1.36
C TYR A 413 -12.04 15.01 1.68
N LEU A 414 -10.87 14.68 2.22
CA LEU A 414 -9.93 15.68 2.76
C LEU A 414 -9.07 16.32 1.67
N GLY A 415 -8.86 15.67 0.51
CA GLY A 415 -7.98 16.18 -0.52
C GLY A 415 -6.59 16.54 0.03
N GLY A 416 -6.19 17.81 -0.09
CA GLY A 416 -4.92 18.30 0.44
C GLY A 416 -4.82 18.29 1.97
N ASP A 417 -5.92 18.35 2.69
CA ASP A 417 -5.92 18.33 4.17
C ASP A 417 -5.60 16.94 4.75
N ALA A 418 -5.56 15.90 3.91
CA ALA A 418 -5.10 14.56 4.30
C ALA A 418 -3.61 14.53 4.71
N PHE A 419 -2.85 15.55 4.35
CA PHE A 419 -1.40 15.66 4.62
C PHE A 419 -1.11 16.46 5.89
N TYR A 420 -1.81 16.19 6.98
CA TYR A 420 -1.66 16.93 8.25
C TYR A 420 -0.26 16.78 8.90
N CYS A 421 0.59 15.90 8.42
CA CYS A 421 1.99 15.74 8.86
C CYS A 421 2.92 16.85 8.33
N ILE A 422 2.52 17.60 7.32
CA ILE A 422 3.25 18.74 6.75
C ILE A 422 2.55 20.06 7.08
N LYS A 423 3.32 21.19 7.07
CA LYS A 423 2.83 22.51 7.50
C LYS A 423 2.69 23.46 6.33
#